data_1b3f1b761cedeafbb09ca6ab82a4960f
#
_entry.id   1b3f1b761cedeafbb09ca6ab82a4960f
#
_cell.length_a   1.000
_cell.length_b   1.000
_cell.length_c   1.000
_cell.angle_alpha   90.00
_cell.angle_beta   90.00
_cell.angle_gamma   90.00
#
_symmetry.space_group_name_H-M   'P 1'
#
loop_
_entity.id
_entity.type
_entity.pdbx_description
1 polymer ?
#
loop_
_entity_poly.entity_id
_entity_poly.type
_entity_poly.pdbx_seq_one_letter_code
_entity_poly.pdbx_strand_id
1 'polypeptide(L)'
;MEKILFINACIREESRTLRLARHLLKRLDGEIEELNLAAEKIPAIDNWDILQQRFLHVQSNSLDAPELKYARQFATADTIVIAAPYWDLAFPAILKTYMEYVTVTGLTFKYSPEGYPVG
;
A
#
# COMPACT_ATOMS: atom_id res chain seq x y z
N MET A 1 8.30 13.40 -14.95
CA MET A 1 6.88 13.05 -14.92
C MET A 1 6.51 12.54 -13.53
N GLU A 2 5.41 13.01 -12.98
CA GLU A 2 4.98 12.62 -11.65
C GLU A 2 4.57 11.13 -11.65
N LYS A 3 4.95 10.40 -10.60
CA LYS A 3 4.57 9.01 -10.42
C LYS A 3 3.32 8.93 -9.55
N ILE A 4 2.25 8.39 -10.11
CA ILE A 4 0.97 8.25 -9.44
C ILE A 4 0.73 6.77 -9.18
N LEU A 5 0.64 6.39 -7.91
CA LEU A 5 0.29 5.03 -7.53
C LEU A 5 -1.21 4.98 -7.25
N PHE A 6 -1.94 4.23 -8.06
CA PHE A 6 -3.37 4.03 -7.88
C PHE A 6 -3.60 2.66 -7.22
N ILE A 7 -4.07 2.69 -5.98
CA ILE A 7 -4.36 1.49 -5.21
C ILE A 7 -5.85 1.19 -5.34
N ASN A 8 -6.17 0.13 -6.07
CA ASN A 8 -7.54 -0.29 -6.33
C ASN A 8 -7.90 -1.41 -5.35
N ALA A 9 -8.71 -1.08 -4.33
CA ALA A 9 -9.22 -2.02 -3.35
C ALA A 9 -10.69 -2.39 -3.62
N CYS A 10 -11.18 -2.12 -4.82
CA CYS A 10 -12.54 -2.43 -5.22
C CYS A 10 -12.61 -3.84 -5.79
N ILE A 11 -13.26 -4.74 -5.06
CA ILE A 11 -13.39 -6.15 -5.48
C ILE A 11 -14.37 -6.30 -6.64
N ARG A 12 -15.42 -5.50 -6.64
CA ARG A 12 -16.46 -5.53 -7.69
C ARG A 12 -15.99 -4.75 -8.91
N GLU A 13 -16.13 -5.35 -10.10
CA GLU A 13 -15.76 -4.70 -11.36
C GLU A 13 -16.61 -3.44 -11.64
N GLU A 14 -17.87 -3.45 -11.21
CA GLU A 14 -18.81 -2.34 -11.45
C GLU A 14 -18.92 -1.42 -10.23
N SER A 15 -17.87 -1.24 -9.48
CA SER A 15 -17.83 -0.38 -8.31
C SER A 15 -18.00 1.09 -8.69
N ARG A 16 -18.91 1.79 -8.00
CA ARG A 16 -19.07 3.24 -8.18
C ARG A 16 -17.82 3.97 -7.72
N THR A 17 -17.21 3.50 -6.64
CA THR A 17 -15.95 4.05 -6.11
C THR A 17 -14.85 3.97 -7.16
N LEU A 18 -14.72 2.82 -7.81
CA LEU A 18 -13.72 2.63 -8.87
C LEU A 18 -13.96 3.58 -10.04
N ARG A 19 -15.22 3.76 -10.42
CA ARG A 19 -15.60 4.65 -11.52
C ARG A 19 -15.22 6.10 -11.20
N LEU A 20 -15.49 6.55 -9.99
CA LEU A 20 -15.11 7.89 -9.53
C LEU A 20 -13.59 8.07 -9.53
N ALA A 21 -12.85 7.05 -9.06
CA ALA A 21 -11.40 7.09 -9.04
C ALA A 21 -10.82 7.20 -10.45
N ARG A 22 -11.36 6.45 -11.40
CA ARG A 22 -10.89 6.53 -12.80
C ARG A 22 -11.16 7.90 -13.42
N HIS A 23 -12.27 8.55 -13.07
CA HIS A 23 -12.53 9.92 -13.50
C HIS A 23 -11.50 10.90 -12.92
N LEU A 24 -11.17 10.74 -11.64
CA LEU A 24 -10.15 11.56 -11.01
C LEU A 24 -8.79 11.37 -11.68
N LEU A 25 -8.41 10.12 -11.96
CA LEU A 25 -7.11 9.81 -12.56
C LEU A 25 -6.94 10.44 -13.94
N LYS A 26 -8.03 10.55 -14.71
CA LYS A 26 -7.99 11.20 -16.02
C LYS A 26 -7.62 12.68 -15.95
N ARG A 27 -7.83 13.30 -14.81
CA ARG A 27 -7.52 14.72 -14.59
C ARG A 27 -6.14 14.94 -14.02
N LEU A 28 -5.48 13.88 -13.57
CA LEU A 28 -4.13 13.96 -13.03
C LEU A 28 -3.12 13.80 -14.16
N ASP A 29 -2.06 14.59 -14.08
CA ASP A 29 -1.00 14.61 -15.08
C ASP A 29 0.20 13.85 -14.51
N GLY A 30 0.50 12.69 -15.10
CA GLY A 30 1.59 11.86 -14.61
C GLY A 30 1.52 10.44 -15.11
N GLU A 31 2.48 9.64 -14.70
CA GLU A 31 2.53 8.22 -15.00
C GLU A 31 1.75 7.45 -13.92
N ILE A 32 0.71 6.74 -14.34
CA ILE A 32 -0.17 6.02 -13.43
C ILE A 32 0.21 4.55 -13.42
N GLU A 33 0.48 4.02 -12.23
CA GLU A 33 0.67 2.60 -12.01
C GLU A 33 -0.48 2.12 -11.14
N GLU A 34 -1.29 1.20 -11.66
CA GLU A 34 -2.42 0.65 -10.92
C GLU A 34 -2.02 -0.62 -10.19
N LEU A 35 -2.33 -0.68 -8.90
CA LEU A 35 -2.16 -1.87 -8.08
C LEU A 35 -3.54 -2.40 -7.70
N ASN A 36 -3.96 -3.50 -8.34
CA ASN A 36 -5.24 -4.12 -8.06
C ASN A 36 -5.07 -5.15 -6.94
N LEU A 37 -5.51 -4.81 -5.74
CA LEU A 37 -5.28 -5.65 -4.56
C LEU A 37 -5.99 -7.01 -4.64
N ALA A 38 -7.13 -7.08 -5.31
CA ALA A 38 -7.85 -8.35 -5.48
C ALA A 38 -7.05 -9.31 -6.37
N ALA A 39 -6.34 -8.79 -7.37
CA ALA A 39 -5.50 -9.59 -8.26
C ALA A 39 -4.16 -9.96 -7.63
N GLU A 40 -3.64 -9.12 -6.74
CA GLU A 40 -2.33 -9.35 -6.11
C GLU A 40 -2.33 -10.52 -5.12
N LYS A 41 -3.45 -10.78 -4.47
CA LYS A 41 -3.59 -11.87 -3.51
C LYS A 41 -2.51 -11.85 -2.44
N ILE A 42 -2.35 -10.70 -1.80
CA ILE A 42 -1.34 -10.50 -0.75
C ILE A 42 -1.68 -11.38 0.46
N PRO A 43 -0.78 -12.28 0.89
CA PRO A 43 -1.05 -13.12 2.06
C PRO A 43 -1.07 -12.30 3.34
N ALA A 44 -2.01 -12.62 4.23
CA ALA A 44 -2.10 -11.96 5.53
C ALA A 44 -0.85 -12.26 6.37
N ILE A 45 -0.44 -11.29 7.19
CA ILE A 45 0.62 -11.51 8.18
C ILE A 45 -0.04 -12.12 9.41
N ASP A 46 -0.28 -13.43 9.35
CA ASP A 46 -1.06 -14.14 10.35
C ASP A 46 -0.26 -15.20 11.11
N ASN A 47 1.05 -15.30 10.86
CA ASN A 47 1.88 -16.24 11.60
C ASN A 47 3.24 -15.61 11.92
N TRP A 48 3.89 -16.24 12.90
CA TRP A 48 5.15 -15.75 13.45
C TRP A 48 6.29 -15.80 12.43
N ASP A 49 6.31 -16.82 11.57
CA ASP A 49 7.41 -16.99 10.60
C ASP A 49 7.45 -15.83 9.59
N ILE A 50 6.29 -15.44 9.06
CA ILE A 50 6.20 -14.34 8.12
C ILE A 50 6.64 -13.04 8.80
N LEU A 51 6.18 -12.81 10.02
CA LEU A 51 6.52 -11.61 10.78
C LEU A 51 8.02 -11.55 11.08
N GLN A 52 8.63 -12.69 11.45
CA GLN A 52 10.06 -12.76 11.71
C GLN A 52 10.89 -12.45 10.46
N GLN A 53 10.53 -13.01 9.32
CA GLN A 53 11.23 -12.75 8.06
C GLN A 53 11.22 -11.28 7.73
N ARG A 54 10.06 -10.65 7.85
CA ARG A 54 9.92 -9.21 7.61
C ARG A 54 10.78 -8.40 8.56
N PHE A 55 10.78 -8.76 9.83
CA PHE A 55 11.57 -8.08 10.86
C PHE A 55 13.07 -8.20 10.59
N LEU A 56 13.54 -9.39 10.20
CA LEU A 56 14.94 -9.62 9.86
C LEU A 56 15.38 -8.79 8.65
N HIS A 57 14.53 -8.68 7.62
CA HIS A 57 14.82 -7.87 6.45
C HIS A 57 14.94 -6.39 6.79
N VAL A 58 14.09 -5.89 7.67
CA VAL A 58 14.17 -4.50 8.13
C VAL A 58 15.43 -4.27 8.95
N GLN A 59 15.75 -5.18 9.87
CA GLN A 59 16.95 -5.05 10.72
C GLN A 59 18.25 -5.14 9.93
N SER A 60 18.30 -6.04 8.94
CA SER A 60 19.51 -6.21 8.12
C SER A 60 19.64 -5.15 7.04
N ASN A 61 18.71 -4.22 6.97
CA ASN A 61 18.65 -3.18 5.96
C ASN A 61 18.48 -3.73 4.54
N SER A 62 17.86 -4.92 4.42
CA SER A 62 17.54 -5.55 3.13
C SER A 62 16.23 -5.00 2.58
N LEU A 63 16.19 -3.68 2.40
CA LEU A 63 14.94 -2.98 1.99
C LEU A 63 14.54 -3.26 0.54
N ASP A 64 15.40 -3.96 -0.22
CA ASP A 64 15.11 -4.40 -1.58
C ASP A 64 14.51 -5.81 -1.63
N ALA A 65 14.25 -6.43 -0.49
CA ALA A 65 13.65 -7.76 -0.40
C ALA A 65 12.27 -7.80 -1.08
N PRO A 66 11.90 -8.92 -1.74
CA PRO A 66 10.63 -9.01 -2.47
C PRO A 66 9.39 -8.71 -1.62
N GLU A 67 9.37 -9.10 -0.35
CA GLU A 67 8.22 -8.85 0.54
C GLU A 67 8.07 -7.37 0.92
N LEU A 68 9.08 -6.55 0.64
CA LEU A 68 9.02 -5.12 0.89
C LEU A 68 8.69 -4.30 -0.35
N LYS A 69 8.36 -4.96 -1.47
CA LYS A 69 8.11 -4.26 -2.74
C LYS A 69 6.96 -3.25 -2.66
N TYR A 70 5.92 -3.57 -1.90
CA TYR A 70 4.76 -2.67 -1.77
C TYR A 70 5.13 -1.40 -1.00
N ALA A 71 5.94 -1.53 0.05
CA ALA A 71 6.41 -0.38 0.81
C ALA A 71 7.33 0.50 -0.05
N ARG A 72 8.22 -0.09 -0.84
CA ARG A 72 9.08 0.67 -1.75
C ARG A 72 8.26 1.42 -2.81
N GLN A 73 7.29 0.75 -3.40
CA GLN A 73 6.41 1.34 -4.41
C GLN A 73 5.65 2.52 -3.82
N PHE A 74 5.12 2.36 -2.61
CA PHE A 74 4.38 3.41 -1.92
C PHE A 74 5.29 4.60 -1.60
N ALA A 75 6.51 4.33 -1.10
CA ALA A 75 7.44 5.37 -0.69
C ALA A 75 7.98 6.19 -1.87
N THR A 76 8.04 5.61 -3.07
CA THR A 76 8.58 6.29 -4.25
C THR A 76 7.53 7.01 -5.09
N ALA A 77 6.26 6.84 -4.77
CA ALA A 77 5.19 7.53 -5.49
C ALA A 77 5.13 9.01 -5.08
N ASP A 78 4.87 9.87 -6.05
CA ASP A 78 4.67 11.30 -5.78
C ASP A 78 3.26 11.59 -5.30
N THR A 79 2.29 10.85 -5.85
CA THR A 79 0.88 10.95 -5.50
C THR A 79 0.30 9.57 -5.34
N ILE A 80 -0.53 9.38 -4.31
CA ILE A 80 -1.19 8.10 -4.05
C ILE A 80 -2.70 8.32 -4.07
N VAL A 81 -3.38 7.53 -4.90
CA VAL A 81 -4.85 7.55 -4.99
C VAL A 81 -5.34 6.17 -4.56
N ILE A 82 -6.21 6.14 -3.56
CA ILE A 82 -6.76 4.90 -3.03
C ILE A 82 -8.27 4.88 -3.31
N ALA A 83 -8.71 3.86 -4.04
CA ALA A 83 -10.13 3.60 -4.26
C ALA A 83 -10.55 2.41 -3.40
N ALA A 84 -11.38 2.66 -2.39
CA ALA A 84 -11.81 1.63 -1.47
C ALA A 84 -13.26 1.87 -1.07
N PRO A 85 -14.16 0.89 -1.26
CA PRO A 85 -15.52 1.00 -0.75
C PRO A 85 -15.51 0.89 0.79
N TYR A 86 -16.47 1.54 1.43
CA TYR A 86 -16.62 1.49 2.88
C TYR A 86 -17.85 0.66 3.21
N TRP A 87 -17.63 -0.59 3.62
CA TRP A 87 -18.68 -1.56 3.93
C TRP A 87 -18.72 -1.83 5.43
N ASP A 88 -19.93 -1.95 5.97
CA ASP A 88 -20.14 -2.33 7.38
C ASP A 88 -19.24 -1.55 8.33
N LEU A 89 -19.12 -0.25 8.09
CA LEU A 89 -18.30 0.66 8.88
C LEU A 89 -16.79 0.34 8.85
N ALA A 90 -16.34 -0.33 7.79
CA ALA A 90 -14.93 -0.67 7.62
C ALA A 90 -14.53 -0.74 6.16
N PHE A 91 -13.25 -0.50 5.89
CA PHE A 91 -12.67 -0.73 4.57
C PHE A 91 -12.46 -2.23 4.34
N PRO A 92 -12.33 -2.67 3.06
CA PRO A 92 -12.09 -4.08 2.77
C PRO A 92 -10.83 -4.63 3.44
N ALA A 93 -10.88 -5.90 3.84
CA ALA A 93 -9.74 -6.56 4.49
C ALA A 93 -8.48 -6.53 3.62
N ILE A 94 -8.62 -6.63 2.29
CA ILE A 94 -7.46 -6.57 1.39
C ILE A 94 -6.70 -5.26 1.49
N LEU A 95 -7.41 -4.14 1.75
CA LEU A 95 -6.74 -2.86 1.96
C LEU A 95 -5.99 -2.83 3.29
N LYS A 96 -6.58 -3.39 4.34
CA LYS A 96 -5.90 -3.46 5.65
C LYS A 96 -4.64 -4.30 5.57
N THR A 97 -4.70 -5.44 4.88
CA THR A 97 -3.52 -6.29 4.66
C THR A 97 -2.44 -5.53 3.89
N TYR A 98 -2.82 -4.82 2.84
CA TYR A 98 -1.87 -4.00 2.08
C TYR A 98 -1.20 -2.95 2.97
N MET A 99 -1.97 -2.27 3.82
CA MET A 99 -1.42 -1.25 4.72
C MET A 99 -0.41 -1.83 5.70
N GLU A 100 -0.60 -3.07 6.15
CA GLU A 100 0.37 -3.75 7.00
C GLU A 100 1.69 -3.98 6.27
N TYR A 101 1.64 -4.32 4.97
CA TYR A 101 2.85 -4.50 4.16
C TYR A 101 3.54 -3.18 3.85
N VAL A 102 2.79 -2.08 3.79
CA VAL A 102 3.33 -0.76 3.48
C VAL A 102 4.02 -0.13 4.68
N THR A 103 3.53 -0.39 5.89
CA THR A 103 4.05 0.22 7.12
C THR A 103 5.36 -0.47 7.51
N VAL A 104 6.48 0.08 7.02
CA VAL A 104 7.82 -0.47 7.24
C VAL A 104 8.73 0.61 7.82
N THR A 105 9.27 0.35 9.02
CA THR A 105 10.19 1.27 9.70
C THR A 105 11.44 1.50 8.84
N GLY A 106 11.79 2.76 8.64
CA GLY A 106 12.96 3.14 7.86
C GLY A 106 12.69 3.29 6.37
N LEU A 107 11.51 2.88 5.88
CA LEU A 107 11.15 3.00 4.47
C LEU A 107 9.94 3.92 4.27
N THR A 108 8.82 3.62 4.93
CA THR A 108 7.62 4.44 4.85
C THR A 108 7.42 5.33 6.08
N PHE A 109 8.02 4.97 7.20
CA PHE A 109 8.02 5.82 8.40
C PHE A 109 9.27 5.53 9.23
N LYS A 110 9.54 6.40 10.19
CA LYS A 110 10.62 6.21 11.18
C LYS A 110 10.19 6.86 12.49
N TYR A 111 10.89 6.52 13.55
CA TYR A 111 10.64 7.17 14.84
C TYR A 111 11.56 8.37 15.00
N SER A 112 11.01 9.48 15.54
CA SER A 112 11.81 10.64 15.90
C SER A 112 12.70 10.31 17.09
N PRO A 113 13.73 11.13 17.38
CA PRO A 113 14.55 10.91 18.59
C PRO A 113 13.76 10.89 19.89
N GLU A 114 12.59 11.51 19.91
CA GLU A 114 11.69 11.53 21.06
C GLU A 114 10.77 10.30 21.12
N GLY A 115 10.85 9.39 20.14
CA GLY A 115 10.06 8.17 20.12
C GLY A 115 8.70 8.29 19.40
N TYR A 116 8.46 9.39 18.69
CA TYR A 116 7.21 9.57 17.93
C TYR A 116 7.39 9.11 16.48
N PRO A 117 6.38 8.42 15.88
CA PRO A 117 6.47 8.07 14.47
C PRO A 117 6.35 9.30 13.56
N VAL A 118 7.16 9.34 12.51
CA VAL A 118 7.12 10.39 11.48
C VAL A 118 7.13 9.76 10.10
N GLY A 119 6.40 10.36 9.18
CA GLY A 119 6.25 9.87 7.82
C GLY A 119 7.31 10.33 6.84
#